data_eb29b1afff9e1c18aa35aceed02ba973
#
_entry.id   eb29b1afff9e1c18aa35aceed02ba973
#
_cell.length_a   1.000
_cell.length_b   1.000
_cell.length_c   1.000
_cell.angle_alpha   90.00
_cell.angle_beta   90.00
_cell.angle_gamma   90.00
#
_symmetry.space_group_name_H-M   'P 1'
#
loop_
_entity.id
_entity.type
_entity.pdbx_description
1 polymer ?
#
loop_
_entity_poly.entity_id
_entity_poly.type
_entity_poly.pdbx_seq_one_letter_code
_entity_poly.pdbx_strand_id
1 'polypeptide(L)'
;MEFSDHVGFFDTDRQIKSFTCDRNEFIGRNGSLKNPAAMTYPKLSGRIGVGLDPCTAIQVIIEMTSDEIEEVTFKLGAGKNNREANAICHQFAEANSVRESLEKVKAYWQQTIDSIQIQTPDTAVNLLANGWLTYQILSSRLYGRSGYYQSGGAFGFRDQLQDILSLIHVQPELAKNQILLCASR
;
A
#
# COMPACT_ATOMS: atom_id res chain seq x y z
N MET A 1 -15.87 -5.15 15.41
CA MET A 1 -14.59 -5.35 14.69
C MET A 1 -14.08 -4.00 14.24
N GLU A 2 -12.79 -3.71 14.41
CA GLU A 2 -12.21 -2.37 14.14
C GLU A 2 -12.34 -1.94 12.66
N PHE A 3 -12.49 -2.89 11.73
CA PHE A 3 -12.52 -2.64 10.28
C PHE A 3 -13.81 -3.13 9.59
N SER A 4 -14.91 -3.34 10.33
CA SER A 4 -16.15 -3.91 9.77
C SER A 4 -16.76 -3.07 8.65
N ASP A 5 -16.56 -1.76 8.67
CA ASP A 5 -17.16 -0.82 7.73
C ASP A 5 -16.21 -0.39 6.61
N HIS A 6 -14.95 -0.87 6.66
CA HIS A 6 -13.95 -0.52 5.65
C HIS A 6 -14.27 -1.19 4.32
N VAL A 7 -14.06 -0.44 3.25
CA VAL A 7 -14.28 -0.87 1.88
C VAL A 7 -12.96 -0.88 1.14
N GLY A 8 -12.51 -2.07 0.71
CA GLY A 8 -11.42 -2.21 -0.23
C GLY A 8 -11.87 -1.90 -1.65
N PHE A 9 -11.04 -1.28 -2.45
CA PHE A 9 -11.32 -1.01 -3.86
C PHE A 9 -10.10 -1.29 -4.74
N PHE A 10 -10.40 -1.67 -5.98
CA PHE A 10 -9.45 -1.72 -7.08
C PHE A 10 -10.07 -1.05 -8.28
N ASP A 11 -9.42 -0.06 -8.85
CA ASP A 11 -9.96 0.83 -9.87
C ASP A 11 -8.87 1.23 -10.90
N THR A 12 -9.28 1.85 -11.99
CA THR A 12 -8.39 2.36 -13.04
C THR A 12 -8.92 3.70 -13.57
N ASP A 13 -8.06 4.46 -14.22
CA ASP A 13 -8.40 5.70 -14.93
C ASP A 13 -9.01 5.44 -16.33
N ARG A 14 -9.13 4.17 -16.74
CA ARG A 14 -9.65 3.76 -18.05
C ARG A 14 -11.02 3.11 -17.92
N GLN A 15 -11.75 3.08 -19.03
CA GLN A 15 -13.01 2.34 -19.08
C GLN A 15 -12.76 0.84 -18.88
N ILE A 16 -13.38 0.29 -17.85
CA ILE A 16 -13.30 -1.14 -17.54
C ILE A 16 -14.11 -1.92 -18.56
N LYS A 17 -13.45 -2.80 -19.32
CA LYS A 17 -14.11 -3.74 -20.24
C LYS A 17 -14.76 -4.90 -19.50
N SER A 18 -14.03 -5.48 -18.55
CA SER A 18 -14.50 -6.60 -17.73
C SER A 18 -13.63 -6.74 -16.49
N PHE A 19 -14.09 -7.52 -15.53
CA PHE A 19 -13.37 -7.80 -14.29
C PHE A 19 -13.69 -9.20 -13.75
N THR A 20 -12.89 -9.66 -12.79
CA THR A 20 -13.21 -10.84 -11.96
C THR A 20 -12.59 -10.70 -10.58
N CYS A 21 -13.24 -11.29 -9.58
CA CYS A 21 -12.68 -11.48 -8.23
C CYS A 21 -12.35 -12.95 -7.94
N ASP A 22 -12.36 -13.81 -8.95
CA ASP A 22 -12.02 -15.22 -8.86
C ASP A 22 -10.61 -15.51 -9.39
N ARG A 23 -9.69 -15.80 -8.49
CA ARG A 23 -8.31 -16.10 -8.82
C ARG A 23 -8.17 -17.35 -9.71
N ASN A 24 -9.05 -18.35 -9.55
CA ASN A 24 -9.05 -19.54 -10.38
C ASN A 24 -9.42 -19.22 -11.83
N GLU A 25 -10.33 -18.26 -12.05
CA GLU A 25 -10.60 -17.76 -13.39
C GLU A 25 -9.39 -17.03 -13.95
N PHE A 26 -8.76 -16.13 -13.15
CA PHE A 26 -7.67 -15.30 -13.63
C PHE A 26 -6.41 -16.11 -13.94
N ILE A 27 -5.91 -16.90 -12.99
CA ILE A 27 -4.67 -17.67 -13.14
C ILE A 27 -4.88 -18.96 -13.89
N GLY A 28 -6.04 -19.62 -13.71
CA GLY A 28 -6.29 -20.98 -14.12
C GLY A 28 -5.89 -22.00 -13.05
N ARG A 29 -6.49 -23.20 -13.09
CA ARG A 29 -6.36 -24.23 -12.05
C ARG A 29 -4.92 -24.65 -11.74
N ASN A 30 -4.04 -24.68 -12.73
CA ASN A 30 -2.62 -25.02 -12.59
C ASN A 30 -1.73 -23.95 -13.24
N GLY A 31 -2.24 -22.74 -13.38
CA GLY A 31 -1.56 -21.63 -14.02
C GLY A 31 -0.60 -20.90 -13.10
N SER A 32 -0.01 -19.85 -13.64
CA SER A 32 0.88 -18.95 -12.90
C SER A 32 0.67 -17.50 -13.38
N LEU A 33 1.15 -16.54 -12.60
CA LEU A 33 1.14 -15.13 -13.00
C LEU A 33 2.00 -14.82 -14.24
N LYS A 34 2.91 -15.71 -14.62
CA LYS A 34 3.71 -15.56 -15.85
C LYS A 34 2.91 -15.78 -17.12
N ASN A 35 1.88 -16.64 -17.03
CA ASN A 35 0.98 -16.95 -18.15
C ASN A 35 -0.41 -17.28 -17.59
N PRO A 36 -1.16 -16.25 -17.13
CA PRO A 36 -2.48 -16.49 -16.55
C PRO A 36 -3.49 -16.85 -17.64
N ALA A 37 -4.40 -17.76 -17.33
CA ALA A 37 -5.44 -18.23 -18.25
C ALA A 37 -6.31 -17.09 -18.81
N ALA A 38 -6.53 -16.07 -18.02
CA ALA A 38 -7.29 -14.89 -18.40
C ALA A 38 -6.76 -14.15 -19.64
N MET A 39 -5.46 -14.30 -19.98
CA MET A 39 -4.88 -13.71 -21.18
C MET A 39 -5.43 -14.31 -22.48
N THR A 40 -6.06 -15.49 -22.41
CA THR A 40 -6.71 -16.15 -23.56
C THR A 40 -8.20 -15.83 -23.68
N TYR A 41 -8.77 -15.16 -22.65
CA TYR A 41 -10.20 -14.86 -22.63
C TYR A 41 -10.52 -13.52 -23.28
N PRO A 42 -11.58 -13.45 -24.10
CA PRO A 42 -11.99 -12.17 -24.70
C PRO A 42 -12.54 -11.19 -23.66
N LYS A 43 -13.05 -11.70 -22.55
CA LYS A 43 -13.52 -10.94 -21.38
C LYS A 43 -13.52 -11.80 -20.13
N LEU A 44 -13.42 -11.16 -18.98
CA LEU A 44 -13.60 -11.76 -17.66
C LEU A 44 -15.09 -11.86 -17.31
N SER A 45 -15.45 -12.81 -16.43
CA SER A 45 -16.86 -13.18 -16.18
C SER A 45 -17.66 -12.20 -15.33
N GLY A 46 -17.01 -11.24 -14.66
CA GLY A 46 -17.65 -10.34 -13.68
C GLY A 46 -17.95 -11.02 -12.34
N ARG A 47 -17.31 -12.15 -12.03
CA ARG A 47 -17.55 -12.86 -10.76
C ARG A 47 -17.14 -12.03 -9.56
N ILE A 48 -18.07 -11.94 -8.61
CA ILE A 48 -17.89 -11.37 -7.28
C ILE A 48 -18.60 -12.24 -6.24
N GLY A 49 -18.23 -12.15 -4.99
CA GLY A 49 -18.94 -12.77 -3.87
C GLY A 49 -18.12 -13.72 -3.02
N VAL A 50 -18.81 -14.39 -2.10
CA VAL A 50 -18.23 -15.34 -1.14
C VAL A 50 -17.98 -16.70 -1.77
N GLY A 51 -16.98 -17.42 -1.26
CA GLY A 51 -16.66 -18.78 -1.71
C GLY A 51 -15.71 -18.83 -2.93
N LEU A 52 -15.21 -17.69 -3.37
CA LEU A 52 -14.17 -17.59 -4.38
C LEU A 52 -12.77 -17.59 -3.72
N ASP A 53 -11.77 -18.04 -4.45
CA ASP A 53 -10.36 -17.73 -4.11
C ASP A 53 -10.12 -16.27 -4.48
N PRO A 54 -9.96 -15.35 -3.50
CA PRO A 54 -10.08 -13.93 -3.74
C PRO A 54 -8.93 -13.35 -4.54
N CYS A 55 -9.25 -12.56 -5.54
CA CYS A 55 -8.34 -11.67 -6.25
C CYS A 55 -9.11 -10.43 -6.72
N THR A 56 -8.41 -9.51 -7.34
CA THR A 56 -9.00 -8.44 -8.15
C THR A 56 -8.27 -8.38 -9.49
N ALA A 57 -9.00 -8.51 -10.57
CA ALA A 57 -8.48 -8.38 -11.92
C ALA A 57 -9.42 -7.53 -12.77
N ILE A 58 -8.85 -6.54 -13.46
CA ILE A 58 -9.55 -5.63 -14.35
C ILE A 58 -8.94 -5.78 -15.75
N GLN A 59 -9.78 -5.80 -16.76
CA GLN A 59 -9.40 -5.75 -18.16
C GLN A 59 -9.77 -4.39 -18.74
N VAL A 60 -8.79 -3.70 -19.31
CA VAL A 60 -8.97 -2.47 -20.07
C VAL A 60 -8.55 -2.69 -21.53
N ILE A 61 -9.09 -1.90 -22.45
CA ILE A 61 -8.66 -1.90 -23.85
C ILE A 61 -7.78 -0.67 -24.05
N ILE A 62 -6.63 -0.86 -24.67
CA ILE A 62 -5.72 0.18 -25.06
C ILE A 62 -5.54 0.07 -26.58
N GLU A 63 -5.91 1.11 -27.32
CA GLU A 63 -5.66 1.23 -28.74
C GLU A 63 -4.43 2.11 -28.92
N MET A 64 -3.40 1.58 -29.56
CA MET A 64 -2.12 2.27 -29.71
C MET A 64 -1.70 2.29 -31.18
N THR A 65 -1.12 3.40 -31.60
CA THR A 65 -0.38 3.49 -32.85
C THR A 65 1.10 3.17 -32.66
N SER A 66 1.88 2.99 -33.72
CA SER A 66 3.25 2.47 -33.64
C SER A 66 4.24 3.29 -32.79
N ASP A 67 3.98 4.59 -32.62
CA ASP A 67 4.90 5.52 -31.92
C ASP A 67 4.26 6.16 -30.68
N GLU A 68 3.15 5.62 -30.21
CA GLU A 68 2.39 6.18 -29.09
C GLU A 68 2.77 5.49 -27.77
N ILE A 69 2.86 6.29 -26.70
CA ILE A 69 3.03 5.81 -25.34
C ILE A 69 1.74 6.08 -24.58
N GLU A 70 1.09 5.03 -24.11
CA GLU A 70 -0.09 5.11 -23.28
C GLU A 70 0.23 4.80 -21.81
N GLU A 71 -0.24 5.65 -20.92
CA GLU A 71 -0.11 5.49 -19.48
C GLU A 71 -1.45 5.09 -18.89
N VAL A 72 -1.46 4.02 -18.09
CA VAL A 72 -2.64 3.51 -17.39
C VAL A 72 -2.38 3.46 -15.91
N THR A 73 -3.26 4.06 -15.13
CA THR A 73 -3.18 4.07 -13.68
C THR A 73 -4.12 3.04 -13.08
N PHE A 74 -3.57 2.12 -12.29
CA PHE A 74 -4.35 1.23 -11.44
C PHE A 74 -4.26 1.69 -9.99
N LYS A 75 -5.40 1.68 -9.29
CA LYS A 75 -5.54 2.14 -7.91
C LYS A 75 -6.03 1.00 -7.04
N LEU A 76 -5.26 0.66 -6.02
CA LEU A 76 -5.65 -0.29 -4.98
C LEU A 76 -5.65 0.44 -3.64
N GLY A 77 -6.74 0.34 -2.90
CA GLY A 77 -6.83 1.04 -1.62
C GLY A 77 -8.00 0.59 -0.76
N ALA A 78 -8.19 1.30 0.35
CA ALA A 78 -9.31 1.11 1.24
C ALA A 78 -9.79 2.47 1.78
N GLY A 79 -11.10 2.60 1.96
CA GLY A 79 -11.72 3.72 2.63
C GLY A 79 -12.52 3.23 3.84
N LYS A 80 -12.81 4.12 4.79
CA LYS A 80 -13.66 3.81 5.96
C LYS A 80 -15.09 3.46 5.57
N ASN A 81 -15.51 3.87 4.39
CA ASN A 81 -16.81 3.59 3.80
C ASN A 81 -16.77 3.85 2.28
N ASN A 82 -17.87 3.55 1.58
CA ASN A 82 -17.98 3.74 0.12
C ASN A 82 -17.73 5.19 -0.32
N ARG A 83 -18.18 6.17 0.47
CA ARG A 83 -18.00 7.59 0.13
C ARG A 83 -16.53 7.99 0.13
N GLU A 84 -15.79 7.56 1.14
CA GLU A 84 -14.35 7.82 1.22
C GLU A 84 -13.58 7.06 0.14
N ALA A 85 -13.90 5.79 -0.10
CA ALA A 85 -13.31 5.00 -1.18
C ALA A 85 -13.47 5.68 -2.54
N ASN A 86 -14.69 6.13 -2.87
CA ASN A 86 -14.95 6.87 -4.11
C ASN A 86 -14.19 8.21 -4.18
N ALA A 87 -14.11 8.95 -3.07
CA ALA A 87 -13.36 10.20 -3.03
C ALA A 87 -11.86 9.98 -3.33
N ILE A 88 -11.27 8.90 -2.77
CA ILE A 88 -9.88 8.52 -3.06
C ILE A 88 -9.73 8.14 -4.54
N CYS A 89 -10.63 7.34 -5.12
CA CYS A 89 -10.60 7.00 -6.54
C CYS A 89 -10.61 8.25 -7.43
N HIS A 90 -11.45 9.22 -7.12
CA HIS A 90 -11.54 10.48 -7.86
C HIS A 90 -10.30 11.36 -7.69
N GLN A 91 -9.69 11.39 -6.50
CA GLN A 91 -8.47 12.14 -6.24
C GLN A 91 -7.31 11.73 -7.16
N PHE A 92 -7.24 10.46 -7.51
CA PHE A 92 -6.21 9.88 -8.38
C PHE A 92 -6.73 9.53 -9.78
N ALA A 93 -7.71 10.27 -10.29
CA ALA A 93 -8.25 10.04 -11.62
C ALA A 93 -7.31 10.50 -12.74
N GLU A 94 -6.46 11.48 -12.46
CA GLU A 94 -5.55 12.07 -13.45
C GLU A 94 -4.09 11.66 -13.21
N ALA A 95 -3.32 11.41 -14.26
CA ALA A 95 -1.91 11.05 -14.17
C ALA A 95 -1.06 12.08 -13.40
N ASN A 96 -1.39 13.36 -13.50
CA ASN A 96 -0.69 14.41 -12.75
C ASN A 96 -0.86 14.27 -11.23
N SER A 97 -2.06 13.94 -10.76
CA SER A 97 -2.30 13.73 -9.32
C SER A 97 -1.50 12.55 -8.76
N VAL A 98 -1.28 11.51 -9.57
CA VAL A 98 -0.43 10.37 -9.22
C VAL A 98 1.03 10.79 -9.08
N ARG A 99 1.55 11.55 -10.06
CA ARG A 99 2.93 12.07 -10.03
C ARG A 99 3.16 13.00 -8.83
N GLU A 100 2.24 13.93 -8.58
CA GLU A 100 2.31 14.81 -7.41
C GLU A 100 2.30 14.02 -6.08
N SER A 101 1.51 12.95 -6.00
CA SER A 101 1.49 12.10 -4.82
C SER A 101 2.80 11.36 -4.63
N LEU A 102 3.43 10.88 -5.69
CA LEU A 102 4.76 10.28 -5.63
C LEU A 102 5.79 11.26 -5.11
N GLU A 103 5.79 12.51 -5.61
CA GLU A 103 6.71 13.54 -5.13
C GLU A 103 6.46 13.91 -3.66
N LYS A 104 5.21 13.96 -3.21
CA LYS A 104 4.88 14.15 -1.79
C LYS A 104 5.42 13.02 -0.91
N VAL A 105 5.31 11.78 -1.36
CA VAL A 105 5.85 10.62 -0.64
C VAL A 105 7.37 10.67 -0.57
N LYS A 106 8.04 11.00 -1.68
CA LYS A 106 9.51 11.18 -1.70
C LYS A 106 9.94 12.29 -0.74
N ALA A 107 9.28 13.44 -0.79
CA ALA A 107 9.58 14.57 0.08
C ALA A 107 9.38 14.21 1.58
N TYR A 108 8.31 13.51 1.90
CA TYR A 108 8.06 13.03 3.26
C TYR A 108 9.17 12.11 3.77
N TRP A 109 9.56 11.11 2.97
CA TRP A 109 10.63 10.20 3.35
C TRP A 109 11.98 10.90 3.45
N GLN A 110 12.29 11.79 2.52
CA GLN A 110 13.53 12.58 2.56
C GLN A 110 13.60 13.42 3.83
N GLN A 111 12.54 14.18 4.14
CA GLN A 111 12.48 14.99 5.37
C GLN A 111 12.60 14.12 6.63
N THR A 112 11.97 12.95 6.65
CA THR A 112 11.99 12.05 7.79
C THR A 112 13.38 11.45 8.01
N ILE A 113 14.04 11.01 6.93
CA ILE A 113 15.38 10.41 6.98
C ILE A 113 16.45 11.45 7.29
N ASP A 114 16.34 12.66 6.74
CA ASP A 114 17.31 13.74 6.95
C ASP A 114 17.27 14.35 8.36
N SER A 115 16.28 14.00 9.16
CA SER A 115 16.12 14.54 10.52
C SER A 115 17.28 14.17 11.46
N ILE A 116 17.92 13.02 11.25
CA ILE A 116 19.11 12.58 11.97
C ILE A 116 20.15 12.12 10.96
N GLN A 117 21.31 12.79 10.99
CA GLN A 117 22.44 12.44 10.14
C GLN A 117 23.70 12.31 10.98
N ILE A 118 24.39 11.18 10.85
CA ILE A 118 25.67 10.91 11.48
C ILE A 118 26.72 10.61 10.42
N GLN A 119 27.97 10.95 10.74
CA GLN A 119 29.13 10.59 9.92
C GLN A 119 30.17 9.91 10.79
N THR A 120 30.40 8.63 10.55
CA THR A 120 31.37 7.80 11.26
C THR A 120 32.37 7.18 10.28
N PRO A 121 33.50 6.67 10.75
CA PRO A 121 34.41 5.91 9.89
C PRO A 121 33.81 4.63 9.32
N ASP A 122 32.77 4.08 9.94
CA ASP A 122 32.09 2.87 9.50
C ASP A 122 30.86 3.21 8.64
N THR A 123 30.97 2.89 7.34
CA THR A 123 29.88 3.13 6.36
C THR A 123 28.61 2.35 6.70
N ALA A 124 28.72 1.16 7.30
CA ALA A 124 27.54 0.37 7.66
C ALA A 124 26.75 1.04 8.78
N VAL A 125 27.43 1.62 9.77
CA VAL A 125 26.79 2.39 10.84
C VAL A 125 26.08 3.63 10.26
N ASN A 126 26.72 4.34 9.32
CA ASN A 126 26.10 5.49 8.67
C ASN A 126 24.84 5.11 7.90
N LEU A 127 24.88 4.02 7.12
CA LEU A 127 23.73 3.53 6.37
C LEU A 127 22.53 3.16 7.30
N LEU A 128 22.84 2.46 8.39
CA LEU A 128 21.81 2.06 9.35
C LEU A 128 21.19 3.27 10.05
N ALA A 129 22.01 4.15 10.60
CA ALA A 129 21.53 5.27 11.41
C ALA A 129 20.87 6.39 10.58
N ASN A 130 21.39 6.68 9.38
CA ASN A 130 20.91 7.77 8.53
C ASN A 130 19.63 7.44 7.74
N GLY A 131 18.98 6.32 8.02
CA GLY A 131 17.71 6.07 7.35
C GLY A 131 17.09 4.69 7.61
N TRP A 132 17.88 3.63 7.48
CA TRP A 132 17.34 2.27 7.50
C TRP A 132 16.59 1.91 8.79
N LEU A 133 17.14 2.24 9.95
CA LEU A 133 16.50 1.95 11.24
C LEU A 133 15.19 2.75 11.40
N THR A 134 15.20 4.03 11.06
CA THR A 134 13.99 4.88 11.08
C THR A 134 12.92 4.35 10.13
N TYR A 135 13.32 3.99 8.90
CA TYR A 135 12.43 3.39 7.92
C TYR A 135 11.80 2.10 8.42
N GLN A 136 12.57 1.18 8.99
CA GLN A 136 12.06 -0.09 9.51
C GLN A 136 11.02 0.10 10.61
N ILE A 137 11.25 1.01 11.55
CA ILE A 137 10.32 1.26 12.64
C ILE A 137 9.01 1.83 12.12
N LEU A 138 9.09 2.87 11.29
CA LEU A 138 7.89 3.47 10.69
C LEU A 138 7.11 2.46 9.84
N SER A 139 7.78 1.78 8.91
CA SER A 139 7.13 0.88 7.97
C SER A 139 6.60 -0.37 8.63
N SER A 140 7.38 -1.03 9.50
CA SER A 140 7.02 -2.33 10.03
C SER A 140 6.18 -2.25 11.30
N ARG A 141 6.48 -1.29 12.19
CA ARG A 141 5.85 -1.26 13.51
C ARG A 141 4.63 -0.34 13.57
N LEU A 142 4.66 0.79 12.87
CA LEU A 142 3.57 1.76 12.90
C LEU A 142 2.62 1.62 11.72
N TYR A 143 3.12 1.61 10.50
CA TYR A 143 2.27 1.55 9.32
C TYR A 143 1.84 0.13 8.97
N GLY A 144 2.78 -0.81 8.86
CA GLY A 144 2.52 -2.19 8.48
C GLY A 144 2.06 -3.07 9.64
N ARG A 145 2.37 -2.70 10.88
CA ARG A 145 2.12 -3.49 12.09
C ARG A 145 2.55 -4.96 11.92
N SER A 146 3.70 -5.17 11.27
CA SER A 146 4.21 -6.51 10.97
C SER A 146 5.06 -7.03 12.12
N GLY A 147 4.86 -8.29 12.48
CA GLY A 147 5.72 -9.04 13.37
C GLY A 147 6.43 -10.17 12.64
N TYR A 148 7.55 -10.65 13.18
CA TYR A 148 8.33 -11.73 12.58
C TYR A 148 7.52 -13.03 12.43
N TYR A 149 6.66 -13.32 13.42
CA TYR A 149 5.88 -14.56 13.48
C TYR A 149 4.45 -14.43 12.92
N GLN A 150 3.95 -13.22 12.75
CA GLN A 150 2.59 -12.97 12.30
C GLN A 150 2.43 -11.60 11.63
N SER A 151 1.65 -11.54 10.59
CA SER A 151 1.18 -10.27 10.04
C SER A 151 0.19 -9.65 11.04
N GLY A 152 0.32 -8.36 11.30
CA GLY A 152 -0.50 -7.66 12.30
C GLY A 152 0.25 -7.32 13.59
N GLY A 153 1.46 -7.81 13.76
CA GLY A 153 2.40 -7.44 14.80
C GLY A 153 1.97 -7.81 16.22
N ALA A 154 2.89 -7.68 17.15
CA ALA A 154 2.58 -7.75 18.58
C ALA A 154 1.97 -6.42 19.03
N PHE A 155 0.79 -6.47 19.64
CA PHE A 155 0.11 -5.33 20.23
C PHE A 155 0.45 -5.16 21.74
N GLY A 156 1.54 -5.78 22.18
CA GLY A 156 2.00 -5.61 23.56
C GLY A 156 2.32 -4.15 23.85
N PHE A 157 1.77 -3.64 24.96
CA PHE A 157 1.96 -2.26 25.40
C PHE A 157 3.45 -1.87 25.45
N ARG A 158 4.26 -2.72 26.09
CA ARG A 158 5.70 -2.52 26.21
C ARG A 158 6.40 -2.45 24.85
N ASP A 159 6.10 -3.38 23.95
CA ASP A 159 6.83 -3.52 22.68
C ASP A 159 6.57 -2.30 21.78
N GLN A 160 5.34 -1.82 21.74
CA GLN A 160 4.99 -0.62 20.99
C GLN A 160 5.66 0.63 21.55
N LEU A 161 5.69 0.79 22.86
CA LEU A 161 6.34 1.93 23.50
C LEU A 161 7.85 1.90 23.36
N GLN A 162 8.47 0.72 23.43
CA GLN A 162 9.91 0.58 23.21
C GLN A 162 10.32 0.98 21.80
N ASP A 163 9.56 0.54 20.80
CA ASP A 163 9.85 0.88 19.41
C ASP A 163 9.65 2.39 19.13
N ILE A 164 8.58 2.98 19.69
CA ILE A 164 8.29 4.40 19.45
C ILE A 164 9.32 5.35 20.10
N LEU A 165 10.03 4.91 21.12
CA LEU A 165 11.08 5.71 21.76
C LEU A 165 12.18 6.15 20.78
N SER A 166 12.47 5.33 19.78
CA SER A 166 13.46 5.67 18.76
C SER A 166 13.02 6.82 17.83
N LEU A 167 11.73 7.11 17.77
CA LEU A 167 11.15 8.14 16.91
C LEU A 167 10.96 9.50 17.62
N ILE A 168 11.29 9.61 18.90
CA ILE A 168 11.08 10.86 19.66
C ILE A 168 11.80 12.05 19.02
N HIS A 169 12.99 11.81 18.45
CA HIS A 169 13.79 12.87 17.81
C HIS A 169 13.44 13.06 16.33
N VAL A 170 12.80 12.11 15.69
CA VAL A 170 12.47 12.10 14.26
C VAL A 170 11.05 12.61 14.03
N GLN A 171 10.10 12.08 14.79
CA GLN A 171 8.67 12.38 14.67
C GLN A 171 8.00 12.45 16.06
N PRO A 172 8.26 13.49 16.85
CA PRO A 172 7.80 13.59 18.24
C PRO A 172 6.28 13.54 18.39
N GLU A 173 5.53 14.15 17.48
CA GLU A 173 4.06 14.12 17.53
C GLU A 173 3.50 12.72 17.26
N LEU A 174 4.11 11.95 16.35
CA LEU A 174 3.74 10.57 16.12
C LEU A 174 4.02 9.71 17.36
N ALA A 175 5.18 9.92 17.99
CA ALA A 175 5.55 9.24 19.23
C ALA A 175 4.54 9.54 20.36
N LYS A 176 4.20 10.80 20.56
CA LYS A 176 3.21 11.25 21.54
C LYS A 176 1.83 10.61 21.29
N ASN A 177 1.37 10.64 20.05
CA ASN A 177 0.07 10.07 19.69
C ASN A 177 0.02 8.56 19.94
N GLN A 178 1.11 7.84 19.66
CA GLN A 178 1.19 6.40 19.96
C GLN A 178 1.19 6.12 21.46
N ILE A 179 1.90 6.91 22.27
CA ILE A 179 1.88 6.79 23.73
C ILE A 179 0.45 6.99 24.25
N LEU A 180 -0.23 8.04 23.81
CA LEU A 180 -1.61 8.33 24.22
C LEU A 180 -2.58 7.22 23.79
N LEU A 181 -2.41 6.68 22.58
CA LEU A 181 -3.20 5.55 22.10
C LEU A 181 -2.99 4.31 22.98
N CYS A 182 -1.75 3.97 23.32
CA CYS A 182 -1.44 2.85 24.20
C CYS A 182 -2.00 3.06 25.63
N ALA A 183 -1.98 4.28 26.13
CA ALA A 183 -2.49 4.61 27.47
C ALA A 183 -4.03 4.61 27.56
N SER A 184 -4.73 4.72 26.43
CA SER A 184 -6.19 4.73 26.36
C SER A 184 -6.82 3.33 26.29
N ARG A 185 -6.02 2.28 26.20
CA ARG A 185 -6.45 0.87 26.07
C ARG A 185 -6.04 0.04 27.28
#